data_eaa7ef9cc370065269fc012e00a2c32d
#
_entry.id   eaa7ef9cc370065269fc012e00a2c32d
#
_cell.length_a   1.000
_cell.length_b   1.000
_cell.length_c   1.000
_cell.angle_alpha   90.00
_cell.angle_beta   90.00
_cell.angle_gamma   90.00
#
_symmetry.space_group_name_H-M   'P 1'
#
loop_
_entity.id
_entity.type
_entity.pdbx_description
1 polymer ?
#
loop_
_entity_poly.entity_id
_entity_poly.type
_entity_poly.pdbx_seq_one_letter_code
_entity_poly.pdbx_strand_id
1 'polypeptide(L)'
;MVDARTDELRQAHDALAELYADRLAHILDRMPIDRAVLGLFCDLVLDGGLGTAVGDIGCGPGRLAPYLAGRGLQPRGVDLSPEMIRVARRDHPGVPFDVADVRSLPFEDSSLGGVVCWYSLMYLAPSDRPRAFRELARVLRPAGYLATAFKAGDNRLRRGGRTVGVEFDIYWLSPEEMRRQATDAGFHVVYWAGRPADPDEHQPQGYLIAQRR
;
A
#
# COMPACT_ATOMS: atom_id res chain seq x y z
N MET A 1 -18.73 -7.81 -11.67
CA MET A 1 -18.95 -6.37 -11.92
C MET A 1 -18.17 -5.59 -10.87
N VAL A 2 -17.39 -4.61 -11.30
CA VAL A 2 -16.75 -3.63 -10.41
C VAL A 2 -17.86 -2.76 -9.84
N ASP A 3 -17.90 -2.55 -8.53
CA ASP A 3 -18.90 -1.68 -7.91
C ASP A 3 -18.63 -0.22 -8.24
N ALA A 4 -19.69 0.63 -8.22
CA ALA A 4 -19.62 2.02 -8.64
C ALA A 4 -18.58 2.86 -7.86
N ARG A 5 -18.35 2.54 -6.57
CA ARG A 5 -17.33 3.22 -5.73
C ARG A 5 -15.93 2.88 -6.19
N THR A 6 -15.66 1.62 -6.47
CA THR A 6 -14.38 1.17 -7.00
C THR A 6 -14.09 1.79 -8.37
N ASP A 7 -15.12 1.94 -9.22
CA ASP A 7 -14.98 2.59 -10.53
C ASP A 7 -14.71 4.10 -10.41
N GLU A 8 -15.41 4.80 -9.50
CA GLU A 8 -15.16 6.21 -9.19
C GLU A 8 -13.69 6.40 -8.72
N LEU A 9 -13.22 5.56 -7.79
CA LEU A 9 -11.85 5.59 -7.30
C LEU A 9 -10.84 5.39 -8.43
N ARG A 10 -11.06 4.39 -9.29
CA ARG A 10 -10.21 4.10 -10.45
C ARG A 10 -10.13 5.31 -11.39
N GLN A 11 -11.28 5.88 -11.78
CA GLN A 11 -11.33 7.05 -12.67
C GLN A 11 -10.63 8.27 -12.08
N ALA A 12 -10.80 8.52 -10.78
CA ALA A 12 -10.11 9.60 -10.09
C ALA A 12 -8.59 9.41 -10.10
N HIS A 13 -8.10 8.19 -9.86
CA HIS A 13 -6.67 7.88 -9.90
C HIS A 13 -6.11 7.87 -11.31
N ASP A 14 -6.90 7.46 -12.33
CA ASP A 14 -6.53 7.62 -13.74
C ASP A 14 -6.26 9.09 -14.08
N ALA A 15 -7.14 9.99 -13.66
CA ALA A 15 -6.98 11.43 -13.89
C ALA A 15 -5.79 12.05 -13.13
N LEU A 16 -5.36 11.45 -12.03
CA LEU A 16 -4.28 11.96 -11.17
C LEU A 16 -2.90 11.35 -11.45
N ALA A 17 -2.77 10.40 -12.39
CA ALA A 17 -1.57 9.60 -12.53
C ALA A 17 -0.31 10.45 -12.79
N GLU A 18 -0.34 11.38 -13.74
CA GLU A 18 0.81 12.25 -14.04
C GLU A 18 1.10 13.22 -12.87
N LEU A 19 0.05 13.80 -12.28
CA LEU A 19 0.21 14.68 -11.12
C LEU A 19 0.85 13.96 -9.93
N TYR A 20 0.50 12.70 -9.70
CA TYR A 20 1.10 11.89 -8.62
C TYR A 20 2.54 11.52 -8.93
N ALA A 21 2.87 11.20 -10.19
CA ALA A 21 4.24 10.98 -10.59
C ALA A 21 5.13 12.19 -10.26
N ASP A 22 4.70 13.39 -10.68
CA ASP A 22 5.45 14.62 -10.42
C ASP A 22 5.58 14.95 -8.93
N ARG A 23 4.47 14.87 -8.18
CA ARG A 23 4.45 15.26 -6.77
C ARG A 23 5.11 14.27 -5.83
N LEU A 24 5.08 12.98 -6.16
CA LEU A 24 5.53 11.92 -5.28
C LEU A 24 6.91 11.34 -5.64
N ALA A 25 7.51 11.74 -6.77
CA ALA A 25 8.79 11.21 -7.25
C ALA A 25 9.90 11.18 -6.17
N HIS A 26 10.00 12.24 -5.36
CA HIS A 26 11.02 12.38 -4.33
C HIS A 26 10.44 12.51 -2.91
N ILE A 27 9.20 12.10 -2.72
CA ILE A 27 8.52 12.33 -1.44
C ILE A 27 9.19 11.59 -0.28
N LEU A 28 9.70 10.38 -0.52
CA LEU A 28 10.41 9.59 0.49
C LEU A 28 11.67 10.27 1.02
N ASP A 29 12.33 11.12 0.22
CA ASP A 29 13.53 11.86 0.67
C ASP A 29 13.24 12.80 1.82
N ARG A 30 11.99 13.28 1.89
CA ARG A 30 11.48 14.20 2.91
C ARG A 30 10.68 13.51 4.01
N MET A 31 10.52 12.19 3.96
CA MET A 31 9.74 11.40 4.92
C MET A 31 10.63 10.41 5.69
N PRO A 32 11.43 10.87 6.67
CA PRO A 32 12.41 10.02 7.35
C PRO A 32 11.77 8.89 8.15
N ILE A 33 10.58 9.08 8.72
CA ILE A 33 9.86 8.04 9.45
C ILE A 33 9.36 6.96 8.49
N ASP A 34 8.78 7.34 7.35
CA ASP A 34 8.37 6.38 6.32
C ASP A 34 9.56 5.54 5.85
N ARG A 35 10.71 6.19 5.57
CA ARG A 35 11.94 5.46 5.19
C ARG A 35 12.42 4.51 6.28
N ALA A 36 12.34 4.90 7.54
CA ALA A 36 12.75 4.05 8.66
C ALA A 36 11.86 2.80 8.77
N VAL A 37 10.55 2.96 8.65
CA VAL A 37 9.59 1.83 8.70
C VAL A 37 9.72 0.94 7.48
N LEU A 38 9.88 1.51 6.28
CA LEU A 38 10.16 0.73 5.07
C LEU A 38 11.51 0.03 5.15
N GLY A 39 12.53 0.67 5.74
CA GLY A 39 13.83 0.06 6.00
C GLY A 39 13.72 -1.16 6.91
N LEU A 40 13.02 -1.02 8.04
CA LEU A 40 12.73 -2.14 8.94
C LEU A 40 12.00 -3.29 8.22
N PHE A 41 11.00 -2.98 7.39
CA PHE A 41 10.33 -4.00 6.59
C PHE A 41 11.31 -4.73 5.66
N CYS A 42 12.17 -3.99 4.94
CA CYS A 42 13.15 -4.60 4.05
C CYS A 42 14.11 -5.53 4.80
N ASP A 43 14.62 -5.09 5.95
CA ASP A 43 15.52 -5.88 6.79
C ASP A 43 14.83 -7.17 7.28
N LEU A 44 13.59 -7.08 7.76
CA LEU A 44 12.82 -8.26 8.20
C LEU A 44 12.56 -9.26 7.06
N VAL A 45 12.28 -8.79 5.85
CA VAL A 45 12.07 -9.67 4.68
C VAL A 45 13.38 -10.38 4.31
N LEU A 46 14.50 -9.65 4.29
CA LEU A 46 15.81 -10.20 3.93
C LEU A 46 16.32 -11.18 4.99
N ASP A 47 16.24 -10.83 6.27
CA ASP A 47 16.64 -11.67 7.40
C ASP A 47 15.76 -12.91 7.53
N GLY A 48 14.49 -12.83 7.12
CA GLY A 48 13.56 -13.95 7.11
C GLY A 48 13.92 -15.07 6.14
N GLY A 49 14.77 -14.81 5.15
CA GLY A 49 15.29 -15.82 4.21
C GLY A 49 14.23 -16.44 3.28
N LEU A 50 13.03 -15.81 3.16
CA LEU A 50 11.91 -16.34 2.37
C LEU A 50 11.96 -15.92 0.89
N GLY A 51 13.09 -15.37 0.46
CA GLY A 51 13.28 -14.81 -0.88
C GLY A 51 13.03 -13.30 -0.90
N THR A 52 13.44 -12.69 -2.00
CA THR A 52 13.44 -11.21 -2.16
C THR A 52 12.24 -10.67 -2.94
N ALA A 53 11.36 -11.55 -3.44
CA ALA A 53 10.17 -11.15 -4.18
C ALA A 53 9.16 -10.46 -3.26
N VAL A 54 8.79 -9.21 -3.59
CA VAL A 54 7.83 -8.40 -2.81
C VAL A 54 6.78 -7.77 -3.70
N GLY A 55 5.53 -7.72 -3.20
CA GLY A 55 4.43 -7.02 -3.84
C GLY A 55 4.29 -5.58 -3.30
N ASP A 56 4.25 -4.59 -4.19
CA ASP A 56 3.85 -3.21 -3.88
C ASP A 56 2.39 -3.03 -4.32
N ILE A 57 1.46 -3.09 -3.34
CA ILE A 57 0.01 -3.18 -3.58
C ILE A 57 -0.65 -1.80 -3.41
N GLY A 58 -1.24 -1.30 -4.52
CA GLY A 58 -1.62 0.10 -4.65
C GLY A 58 -0.38 0.96 -4.87
N CYS A 59 0.47 0.51 -5.81
CA CYS A 59 1.79 1.10 -6.04
C CYS A 59 1.73 2.52 -6.63
N GLY A 60 0.56 2.93 -7.16
CA GLY A 60 0.44 4.19 -7.89
C GLY A 60 1.43 4.27 -9.05
N PRO A 61 2.13 5.40 -9.25
CA PRO A 61 3.13 5.57 -10.30
C PRO A 61 4.46 4.85 -10.00
N GLY A 62 4.50 3.89 -9.05
CA GLY A 62 5.67 3.06 -8.78
C GLY A 62 6.75 3.68 -7.88
N ARG A 63 6.42 4.71 -7.09
CA ARG A 63 7.39 5.48 -6.30
C ARG A 63 8.24 4.67 -5.30
N LEU A 64 7.73 3.54 -4.81
CA LEU A 64 8.46 2.68 -3.87
C LEU A 64 9.42 1.70 -4.57
N ALA A 65 9.19 1.41 -5.84
CA ALA A 65 9.95 0.40 -6.56
C ALA A 65 11.48 0.63 -6.55
N PRO A 66 12.00 1.86 -6.82
CA PRO A 66 13.43 2.13 -6.74
C PRO A 66 13.99 1.95 -5.33
N TYR A 67 13.23 2.35 -4.31
CA TYR A 67 13.65 2.20 -2.91
C TYR A 67 13.76 0.73 -2.52
N LEU A 68 12.74 -0.07 -2.81
CA LEU A 68 12.72 -1.50 -2.50
C LEU A 68 13.83 -2.26 -3.26
N ALA A 69 14.02 -1.94 -4.55
CA ALA A 69 15.08 -2.53 -5.35
C ALA A 69 16.48 -2.15 -4.84
N GLY A 70 16.68 -0.88 -4.47
CA GLY A 70 17.93 -0.39 -3.87
C GLY A 70 18.27 -1.03 -2.52
N ARG A 71 17.28 -1.62 -1.83
CA ARG A 71 17.44 -2.42 -0.61
C ARG A 71 17.68 -3.91 -0.86
N GLY A 72 17.77 -4.34 -2.13
CA GLY A 72 18.02 -5.74 -2.49
C GLY A 72 16.75 -6.59 -2.66
N LEU A 73 15.57 -5.99 -2.63
CA LEU A 73 14.32 -6.67 -2.90
C LEU A 73 13.98 -6.67 -4.39
N GLN A 74 13.10 -7.55 -4.81
CA GLN A 74 12.58 -7.65 -6.18
C GLN A 74 11.10 -7.23 -6.21
N PRO A 75 10.80 -5.92 -6.34
CA PRO A 75 9.43 -5.44 -6.30
C PRO A 75 8.66 -5.81 -7.56
N ARG A 76 7.38 -6.10 -7.39
CA ARG A 76 6.36 -6.16 -8.43
C ARG A 76 5.18 -5.32 -7.97
N GLY A 77 4.83 -4.28 -8.74
CA GLY A 77 3.75 -3.36 -8.38
C GLY A 77 2.41 -3.76 -8.98
N VAL A 78 1.34 -3.50 -8.23
CA VAL A 78 -0.02 -3.56 -8.76
C VAL A 78 -0.82 -2.35 -8.29
N ASP A 79 -1.68 -1.85 -9.16
CA ASP A 79 -2.61 -0.75 -8.85
C ASP A 79 -3.95 -0.98 -9.56
N LEU A 80 -5.01 -0.41 -9.01
CA LEU A 80 -6.35 -0.46 -9.59
C LEU A 80 -6.45 0.38 -10.89
N SER A 81 -5.66 1.46 -10.98
CA SER A 81 -5.68 2.42 -12.08
C SER A 81 -4.76 1.99 -13.22
N PRO A 82 -5.29 1.75 -14.44
CA PRO A 82 -4.48 1.52 -15.63
C PRO A 82 -3.49 2.66 -15.94
N GLU A 83 -3.89 3.91 -15.69
CA GLU A 83 -3.04 5.08 -15.94
C GLU A 83 -1.88 5.17 -14.94
N MET A 84 -2.09 4.84 -13.66
CA MET A 84 -1.01 4.69 -12.70
C MET A 84 0.01 3.65 -13.18
N ILE A 85 -0.47 2.50 -13.63
CA ILE A 85 0.41 1.43 -14.16
C ILE A 85 1.12 1.84 -15.44
N ARG A 86 0.45 2.59 -16.34
CA ARG A 86 1.10 3.14 -17.54
C ARG A 86 2.28 4.04 -17.17
N VAL A 87 2.07 4.94 -16.20
CA VAL A 87 3.11 5.85 -15.71
C VAL A 87 4.22 5.07 -14.99
N ALA A 88 3.88 4.13 -14.13
CA ALA A 88 4.86 3.30 -13.42
C ALA A 88 5.79 2.53 -14.39
N ARG A 89 5.23 1.95 -15.46
CA ARG A 89 6.00 1.25 -16.51
C ARG A 89 6.90 2.18 -17.30
N ARG A 90 6.45 3.42 -17.56
CA ARG A 90 7.25 4.45 -18.26
C ARG A 90 8.47 4.85 -17.42
N ASP A 91 8.23 5.13 -16.12
CA ASP A 91 9.23 5.73 -15.23
C ASP A 91 10.19 4.68 -14.62
N HIS A 92 9.72 3.42 -14.52
CA HIS A 92 10.46 2.31 -13.91
C HIS A 92 10.45 1.04 -14.81
N PRO A 93 11.02 1.10 -16.05
CA PRO A 93 10.88 0.04 -17.06
C PRO A 93 11.49 -1.31 -16.65
N GLY A 94 12.34 -1.34 -15.62
CA GLY A 94 12.95 -2.57 -15.09
C GLY A 94 12.10 -3.30 -14.04
N VAL A 95 10.92 -2.77 -13.65
CA VAL A 95 10.05 -3.34 -12.63
C VAL A 95 8.74 -3.83 -13.27
N PRO A 96 8.29 -5.05 -12.96
CA PRO A 96 6.98 -5.53 -13.42
C PRO A 96 5.84 -4.80 -12.71
N PHE A 97 4.85 -4.34 -13.49
CA PHE A 97 3.63 -3.69 -12.97
C PHE A 97 2.39 -4.25 -13.67
N ASP A 98 1.33 -4.52 -12.92
CA ASP A 98 0.06 -5.03 -13.45
C ASP A 98 -1.14 -4.25 -12.88
N VAL A 99 -2.23 -4.20 -13.64
CA VAL A 99 -3.49 -3.66 -13.17
C VAL A 99 -4.20 -4.72 -12.34
N ALA A 100 -4.47 -4.43 -11.07
CA ALA A 100 -5.19 -5.36 -10.20
C ALA A 100 -5.88 -4.66 -9.04
N ASP A 101 -6.91 -5.31 -8.51
CA ASP A 101 -7.58 -4.93 -7.28
C ASP A 101 -6.94 -5.68 -6.10
N VAL A 102 -6.68 -4.99 -4.99
CA VAL A 102 -6.12 -5.60 -3.77
C VAL A 102 -6.97 -6.75 -3.22
N ARG A 103 -8.27 -6.80 -3.58
CA ARG A 103 -9.21 -7.87 -3.21
C ARG A 103 -9.06 -9.13 -4.09
N SER A 104 -8.22 -9.09 -5.14
CA SER A 104 -7.96 -10.19 -6.07
C SER A 104 -6.62 -9.95 -6.79
N LEU A 105 -5.52 -10.38 -6.17
CA LEU A 105 -4.16 -10.11 -6.61
C LEU A 105 -3.68 -11.17 -7.64
N PRO A 106 -2.92 -10.75 -8.67
CA PRO A 106 -2.40 -11.65 -9.71
C PRO A 106 -1.12 -12.37 -9.28
N PHE A 107 -1.06 -12.79 -8.02
CA PHE A 107 0.04 -13.57 -7.47
C PHE A 107 -0.44 -14.94 -7.03
N GLU A 108 0.42 -15.93 -7.17
CA GLU A 108 0.16 -17.28 -6.66
C GLU A 108 0.13 -17.30 -5.12
N ASP A 109 -0.50 -18.30 -4.55
CA ASP A 109 -0.52 -18.53 -3.11
C ASP A 109 0.91 -18.70 -2.60
N SER A 110 1.22 -18.04 -1.49
CA SER A 110 2.52 -18.18 -0.81
C SER A 110 3.72 -17.95 -1.74
N SER A 111 3.63 -16.98 -2.66
CA SER A 111 4.69 -16.69 -3.63
C SER A 111 5.63 -15.57 -3.19
N LEU A 112 5.17 -14.65 -2.33
CA LEU A 112 5.91 -13.46 -1.93
C LEU A 112 6.53 -13.59 -0.54
N GLY A 113 7.76 -13.11 -0.36
CA GLY A 113 8.41 -12.97 0.95
C GLY A 113 7.91 -11.74 1.72
N GLY A 114 7.46 -10.70 1.02
CA GLY A 114 6.91 -9.49 1.60
C GLY A 114 5.85 -8.82 0.75
N VAL A 115 5.00 -8.01 1.40
CA VAL A 115 3.99 -7.15 0.75
C VAL A 115 4.00 -5.78 1.41
N VAL A 116 3.98 -4.74 0.59
CA VAL A 116 3.79 -3.35 1.02
C VAL A 116 2.45 -2.83 0.51
N CYS A 117 1.66 -2.23 1.41
CA CYS A 117 0.43 -1.49 1.09
C CYS A 117 0.57 -0.07 1.63
N TRP A 118 1.22 0.83 0.88
CA TRP A 118 1.63 2.14 1.39
C TRP A 118 0.63 3.22 1.02
N TYR A 119 -0.22 3.62 1.97
CA TYR A 119 -1.32 4.59 1.78
C TYR A 119 -2.36 4.14 0.75
N SER A 120 -2.62 2.83 0.62
CA SER A 120 -3.58 2.27 -0.33
C SER A 120 -4.86 1.71 0.34
N LEU A 121 -4.76 1.05 1.49
CA LEU A 121 -5.91 0.43 2.17
C LEU A 121 -6.97 1.44 2.65
N MET A 122 -6.62 2.71 2.75
CA MET A 122 -7.53 3.78 3.19
C MET A 122 -8.64 4.11 2.17
N TYR A 123 -8.56 3.60 0.96
CA TYR A 123 -9.60 3.75 -0.07
C TYR A 123 -10.66 2.64 -0.01
N LEU A 124 -10.42 1.58 0.75
CA LEU A 124 -11.35 0.46 0.87
C LEU A 124 -12.48 0.77 1.85
N ALA A 125 -13.71 0.44 1.44
CA ALA A 125 -14.84 0.42 2.35
C ALA A 125 -14.59 -0.58 3.50
N PRO A 126 -15.15 -0.33 4.70
CA PRO A 126 -14.98 -1.24 5.84
C PRO A 126 -15.36 -2.68 5.54
N SER A 127 -16.40 -2.90 4.71
CA SER A 127 -16.85 -4.23 4.27
C SER A 127 -15.84 -4.99 3.41
N ASP A 128 -14.97 -4.28 2.70
CA ASP A 128 -14.00 -4.86 1.76
C ASP A 128 -12.66 -5.21 2.41
N ARG A 129 -12.32 -4.53 3.51
CA ARG A 129 -11.03 -4.70 4.20
C ARG A 129 -10.75 -6.14 4.62
N PRO A 130 -11.71 -6.90 5.20
CA PRO A 130 -11.44 -8.30 5.55
C PRO A 130 -11.04 -9.16 4.36
N ARG A 131 -11.62 -8.90 3.18
CA ARG A 131 -11.26 -9.61 1.95
C ARG A 131 -9.86 -9.24 1.49
N ALA A 132 -9.52 -7.94 1.51
CA ALA A 132 -8.19 -7.47 1.16
C ALA A 132 -7.11 -8.08 2.08
N PHE A 133 -7.31 -8.07 3.40
CA PHE A 133 -6.34 -8.65 4.33
C PHE A 133 -6.17 -10.16 4.14
N ARG A 134 -7.24 -10.91 3.84
CA ARG A 134 -7.12 -12.35 3.50
C ARG A 134 -6.33 -12.55 2.19
N GLU A 135 -6.52 -11.67 1.22
CA GLU A 135 -5.80 -11.75 -0.06
C GLU A 135 -4.31 -11.43 0.12
N LEU A 136 -3.98 -10.42 0.94
CA LEU A 136 -2.60 -10.12 1.32
C LEU A 136 -1.95 -11.31 2.05
N ALA A 137 -2.70 -11.98 2.94
CA ALA A 137 -2.21 -13.19 3.60
C ALA A 137 -2.03 -14.34 2.61
N ARG A 138 -2.94 -14.54 1.64
CA ARG A 138 -2.87 -15.61 0.65
C ARG A 138 -1.57 -15.57 -0.14
N VAL A 139 -1.20 -14.38 -0.64
CA VAL A 139 -0.03 -14.23 -1.53
C VAL A 139 1.31 -14.28 -0.79
N LEU A 140 1.33 -13.96 0.51
CA LEU A 140 2.54 -14.05 1.34
C LEU A 140 2.88 -15.51 1.67
N ARG A 141 4.14 -15.84 1.73
CA ARG A 141 4.64 -17.10 2.32
C ARG A 141 4.33 -17.12 3.82
N PRO A 142 4.15 -18.31 4.44
CA PRO A 142 4.20 -18.42 5.90
C PRO A 142 5.47 -17.74 6.44
N ALA A 143 5.36 -17.00 7.53
CA ALA A 143 6.40 -16.14 8.09
C ALA A 143 6.79 -14.91 7.23
N GLY A 144 6.17 -14.66 6.06
CA GLY A 144 6.36 -13.46 5.27
C GLY A 144 5.75 -12.21 5.92
N TYR A 145 6.19 -11.03 5.48
CA TYR A 145 5.86 -9.77 6.14
C TYR A 145 4.94 -8.87 5.30
N LEU A 146 3.95 -8.28 5.97
CA LEU A 146 3.13 -7.18 5.47
C LEU A 146 3.58 -5.89 6.13
N ALA A 147 3.83 -4.82 5.33
CA ALA A 147 3.95 -3.46 5.83
C ALA A 147 2.85 -2.58 5.25
N THR A 148 2.26 -1.71 6.08
CA THR A 148 1.27 -0.73 5.63
C THR A 148 1.45 0.61 6.34
N ALA A 149 1.23 1.70 5.59
CA ALA A 149 1.04 3.04 6.12
C ALA A 149 -0.35 3.55 5.75
N PHE A 150 -0.92 4.37 6.61
CA PHE A 150 -2.26 4.90 6.43
C PHE A 150 -2.48 6.22 7.18
N LYS A 151 -3.41 7.02 6.69
CA LYS A 151 -3.95 8.16 7.43
C LYS A 151 -4.72 7.66 8.64
N ALA A 152 -4.25 7.99 9.85
CA ALA A 152 -4.83 7.50 11.09
C ALA A 152 -6.01 8.36 11.54
N GLY A 153 -7.07 7.73 12.07
CA GLY A 153 -8.25 8.43 12.56
C GLY A 153 -9.39 7.53 13.03
N ASP A 154 -10.61 7.96 12.76
CA ASP A 154 -11.85 7.45 13.34
C ASP A 154 -12.65 6.50 12.43
N ASN A 155 -12.06 6.03 11.34
CA ASN A 155 -12.70 5.21 10.29
C ASN A 155 -13.88 5.87 9.55
N ARG A 156 -14.14 7.15 9.75
CA ARG A 156 -15.23 7.81 9.03
C ARG A 156 -14.87 8.05 7.59
N LEU A 157 -15.89 7.93 6.75
CA LEU A 157 -15.83 8.28 5.34
C LEU A 157 -15.60 9.78 5.17
N ARG A 158 -14.71 10.14 4.26
CA ARG A 158 -14.44 11.50 3.80
C ARG A 158 -14.38 11.54 2.28
N ARG A 159 -14.56 12.71 1.71
CA ARG A 159 -14.36 12.94 0.27
C ARG A 159 -12.99 13.56 0.05
N GLY A 160 -12.12 12.84 -0.65
CA GLY A 160 -10.79 13.30 -1.06
C GLY A 160 -10.78 13.87 -2.48
N GLY A 161 -9.63 14.46 -2.88
CA GLY A 161 -9.34 14.85 -4.26
C GLY A 161 -9.87 16.21 -4.72
N ARG A 162 -10.76 16.88 -3.98
CA ARG A 162 -11.40 18.15 -4.40
C ARG A 162 -10.42 19.24 -4.80
N THR A 163 -9.29 19.34 -4.11
CA THR A 163 -8.24 20.36 -4.40
C THR A 163 -7.49 20.10 -5.70
N VAL A 164 -7.66 18.91 -6.29
CA VAL A 164 -7.03 18.49 -7.56
C VAL A 164 -8.05 18.12 -8.63
N GLY A 165 -9.31 18.55 -8.43
CA GLY A 165 -10.36 18.47 -9.46
C GLY A 165 -11.03 17.10 -9.63
N VAL A 166 -10.83 16.18 -8.69
CA VAL A 166 -11.51 14.88 -8.67
C VAL A 166 -12.17 14.63 -7.32
N GLU A 167 -13.02 13.62 -7.24
CA GLU A 167 -13.58 13.18 -5.97
C GLU A 167 -13.49 11.66 -5.84
N PHE A 168 -13.21 11.19 -4.63
CA PHE A 168 -13.22 9.78 -4.25
C PHE A 168 -13.44 9.60 -2.76
N ASP A 169 -13.88 8.43 -2.38
CA ASP A 169 -14.03 8.04 -0.99
C ASP A 169 -12.67 7.73 -0.36
N ILE A 170 -12.43 8.26 0.84
CA ILE A 170 -11.23 7.98 1.64
C ILE A 170 -11.62 7.83 3.12
N TYR A 171 -10.95 6.94 3.82
CA TYR A 171 -11.13 6.71 5.25
C TYR A 171 -9.83 7.02 6.00
N TRP A 172 -9.93 7.71 7.13
CA TRP A 172 -8.81 7.78 8.07
C TRP A 172 -8.93 6.60 9.01
N LEU A 173 -8.05 5.63 8.84
CA LEU A 173 -8.20 4.30 9.44
C LEU A 173 -7.88 4.30 10.93
N SER A 174 -8.69 3.60 11.73
CA SER A 174 -8.37 3.36 13.14
C SER A 174 -7.19 2.39 13.25
N PRO A 175 -6.11 2.76 13.98
CA PRO A 175 -4.99 1.85 14.22
C PRO A 175 -5.41 0.54 14.88
N GLU A 176 -6.40 0.59 15.78
CA GLU A 176 -6.95 -0.60 16.45
C GLU A 176 -7.64 -1.53 15.45
N GLU A 177 -8.48 -0.95 14.57
CA GLU A 177 -9.14 -1.76 13.55
C GLU A 177 -8.12 -2.37 12.57
N MET A 178 -7.10 -1.63 12.14
CA MET A 178 -6.05 -2.16 11.27
C MET A 178 -5.33 -3.35 11.90
N ARG A 179 -4.99 -3.25 13.19
CA ARG A 179 -4.39 -4.36 13.95
C ARG A 179 -5.33 -5.56 14.06
N ARG A 180 -6.62 -5.33 14.35
CA ARG A 180 -7.63 -6.37 14.42
C ARG A 180 -7.79 -7.07 13.06
N GLN A 181 -7.97 -6.32 11.96
CA GLN A 181 -8.10 -6.86 10.60
C GLN A 181 -6.90 -7.73 10.22
N ALA A 182 -5.68 -7.28 10.54
CA ALA A 182 -4.48 -8.09 10.33
C ALA A 182 -4.53 -9.39 11.15
N THR A 183 -4.86 -9.31 12.44
CA THR A 183 -4.92 -10.48 13.32
C THR A 183 -5.99 -11.48 12.86
N ASP A 184 -7.17 -11.00 12.48
CA ASP A 184 -8.29 -11.82 11.99
C ASP A 184 -7.96 -12.53 10.68
N ALA A 185 -7.05 -11.95 9.87
CA ALA A 185 -6.53 -12.55 8.63
C ALA A 185 -5.33 -13.48 8.84
N GLY A 186 -4.94 -13.77 10.07
CA GLY A 186 -3.85 -14.72 10.39
C GLY A 186 -2.47 -14.07 10.52
N PHE A 187 -2.38 -12.76 10.66
CA PHE A 187 -1.11 -12.09 10.94
C PHE A 187 -0.82 -11.97 12.44
N HIS A 188 0.46 -11.95 12.77
CA HIS A 188 0.99 -11.49 14.06
C HIS A 188 1.59 -10.10 13.85
N VAL A 189 1.07 -9.08 14.55
CA VAL A 189 1.59 -7.72 14.48
C VAL A 189 2.92 -7.64 15.24
N VAL A 190 4.01 -7.35 14.52
CA VAL A 190 5.36 -7.27 15.10
C VAL A 190 5.80 -5.83 15.38
N TYR A 191 5.22 -4.87 14.67
CA TYR A 191 5.48 -3.46 14.88
C TYR A 191 4.24 -2.64 14.56
N TRP A 192 3.97 -1.63 15.35
CA TRP A 192 3.02 -0.58 15.01
C TRP A 192 3.48 0.74 15.63
N ALA A 193 3.22 1.84 14.93
CA ALA A 193 3.52 3.17 15.40
C ALA A 193 2.52 4.18 14.84
N GLY A 194 2.42 5.31 15.52
CA GLY A 194 1.74 6.49 15.03
C GLY A 194 2.65 7.70 15.13
N ARG A 195 2.54 8.63 14.20
CA ARG A 195 3.14 9.95 14.33
C ARG A 195 2.09 11.06 14.24
N PRO A 196 2.29 12.18 14.92
CA PRO A 196 1.45 13.36 14.71
C PRO A 196 1.44 13.78 13.24
N ALA A 197 0.42 14.58 12.87
CA ALA A 197 0.40 15.24 11.58
C ALA A 197 1.56 16.23 11.48
N ASP A 198 2.24 16.26 10.34
CA ASP A 198 3.15 17.34 9.99
C ASP A 198 2.35 18.62 9.65
N PRO A 199 2.98 19.83 9.61
CA PRO A 199 2.26 21.07 9.35
C PRO A 199 1.39 21.08 8.09
N ASP A 200 1.77 20.31 7.06
CA ASP A 200 1.05 20.21 5.80
C ASP A 200 0.05 19.04 5.76
N GLU A 201 -0.11 18.32 6.86
CA GLU A 201 -1.02 17.18 7.00
C GLU A 201 -2.24 17.53 7.87
N HIS A 202 -3.38 16.95 7.54
CA HIS A 202 -4.63 17.20 8.28
C HIS A 202 -4.92 16.14 9.36
N GLN A 203 -4.12 15.07 9.42
CA GLN A 203 -4.34 13.94 10.34
C GLN A 203 -3.03 13.22 10.66
N PRO A 204 -2.96 12.53 11.82
CA PRO A 204 -1.85 11.64 12.14
C PRO A 204 -1.65 10.54 11.10
N GLN A 205 -0.46 9.96 11.07
CA GLN A 205 -0.14 8.79 10.26
C GLN A 205 0.04 7.56 11.13
N GLY A 206 -0.39 6.40 10.61
CA GLY A 206 -0.22 5.11 11.25
C GLY A 206 0.61 4.16 10.40
N TYR A 207 1.41 3.34 11.07
CA TYR A 207 2.27 2.32 10.47
C TYR A 207 2.06 0.98 11.15
N LEU A 208 2.08 -0.09 10.38
CA LEU A 208 1.96 -1.44 10.89
C LEU A 208 2.86 -2.37 10.08
N ILE A 209 3.64 -3.20 10.76
CA ILE A 209 4.30 -4.38 10.17
C ILE A 209 3.77 -5.62 10.88
N ALA A 210 3.37 -6.61 10.10
CA ALA A 210 2.82 -7.85 10.61
C ALA A 210 3.41 -9.05 9.85
N GLN A 211 3.59 -10.16 10.54
CA GLN A 211 4.11 -11.41 10.01
C GLN A 211 2.96 -12.40 9.80
N ARG A 212 2.89 -13.05 8.63
CA ARG A 212 1.94 -14.14 8.39
C ARG A 212 2.29 -15.34 9.26
N ARG A 213 1.28 -15.86 9.97
CA ARG A 213 1.41 -17.12 10.76
C ARG A 213 1.48 -18.33 9.86
#